data_280e5c37da1e40b7530007701bfd47b5
#
_entry.id   280e5c37da1e40b7530007701bfd47b5
#
_cell.length_a   1.000
_cell.length_b   1.000
_cell.length_c   1.000
_cell.angle_alpha   90.00
_cell.angle_beta   90.00
_cell.angle_gamma   90.00
#
_symmetry.space_group_name_H-M   'P 1'
#
loop_
_entity.id
_entity.type
_entity.pdbx_description
1 polymer ?
#
loop_
_entity_poly.entity_id
_entity_poly.type
_entity_poly.pdbx_seq_one_letter_code
_entity_poly.pdbx_strand_id
1 'polypeptide(L)'
;MPQVIKFDGHYKLPAQVLDQANDKRFDHIFTNGIWGRSTGGESMSGTGSTMAYTELYRQQLSLFFNEYCTGNFTFFDAPCGDLNWITSSFQENMRYIGGDISSELIRANQQKHPEIELFQFDIATDDFPQADIWHCRHCLFHLSLADIAMALENYTNSNINVALITNHFLPDAVTLDIPTGSFRHLDLTNYPFYLPNPKLWLLDYNPVSGKNALATGVWTKDEILHGVNNYKRLWSQRAQT
;
A
#
# COMPACT_ATOMS: atom_id res chain seq x y z
N MET A 1 -5.18 17.47 20.91
CA MET A 1 -4.92 16.57 19.75
C MET A 1 -4.24 15.32 20.26
N PRO A 2 -4.66 14.14 19.81
CA PRO A 2 -3.95 12.90 20.14
C PRO A 2 -2.51 12.99 19.62
N GLN A 3 -1.58 12.56 20.43
CA GLN A 3 -0.15 12.70 20.13
C GLN A 3 0.37 11.39 19.53
N VAL A 4 0.95 11.46 18.32
CA VAL A 4 1.66 10.32 17.71
C VAL A 4 2.98 10.13 18.44
N ILE A 5 3.17 8.96 19.03
CA ILE A 5 4.40 8.61 19.72
C ILE A 5 5.36 8.00 18.69
N LYS A 6 6.49 8.67 18.44
CA LYS A 6 7.60 8.13 17.64
C LYS A 6 8.50 7.27 18.53
N PHE A 7 8.79 6.06 18.08
CA PHE A 7 9.75 5.18 18.72
C PHE A 7 10.59 4.48 17.63
N ASP A 8 11.90 4.71 17.61
CA ASP A 8 12.87 4.13 16.66
C ASP A 8 12.43 4.17 15.17
N GLY A 9 11.87 5.31 14.74
CA GLY A 9 11.34 5.46 13.38
C GLY A 9 9.91 4.96 13.19
N HIS A 10 9.30 4.33 14.21
CA HIS A 10 7.92 3.90 14.20
C HIS A 10 6.99 4.96 14.78
N TYR A 11 5.77 5.05 14.24
CA TYR A 11 4.72 5.89 14.78
C TYR A 11 3.72 5.01 15.55
N LYS A 12 3.47 5.32 16.83
CA LYS A 12 2.34 4.75 17.57
C LYS A 12 1.23 5.78 17.66
N LEU A 13 0.03 5.39 17.29
CA LEU A 13 -1.14 6.22 17.48
C LEU A 13 -1.55 6.22 18.97
N PRO A 14 -2.17 7.32 19.46
CA PRO A 14 -2.78 7.35 20.79
C PRO A 14 -3.84 6.25 20.96
N ALA A 15 -4.01 5.76 22.19
CA ALA A 15 -4.96 4.68 22.49
C ALA A 15 -6.37 4.99 21.97
N GLN A 16 -6.85 6.22 22.14
CA GLN A 16 -8.20 6.63 21.69
C GLN A 16 -8.40 6.50 20.16
N VAL A 17 -7.31 6.53 19.39
CA VAL A 17 -7.35 6.34 17.93
C VAL A 17 -7.20 4.87 17.59
N LEU A 18 -6.36 4.13 18.34
CA LEU A 18 -6.18 2.69 18.17
C LEU A 18 -7.44 1.87 18.47
N ASP A 19 -8.30 2.36 19.37
CA ASP A 19 -9.55 1.71 19.72
C ASP A 19 -10.68 1.90 18.67
N GLN A 20 -10.44 2.72 17.64
CA GLN A 20 -11.39 2.94 16.55
C GLN A 20 -11.28 1.84 15.48
N ALA A 21 -12.37 1.64 14.72
CA ALA A 21 -12.33 0.84 13.51
C ALA A 21 -11.35 1.43 12.49
N ASN A 22 -10.80 0.58 11.61
CA ASN A 22 -9.72 0.99 10.71
C ASN A 22 -10.11 2.19 9.82
N ASP A 23 -11.33 2.23 9.25
CA ASP A 23 -11.82 3.35 8.47
C ASP A 23 -11.76 4.68 9.24
N LYS A 24 -12.25 4.70 10.48
CA LYS A 24 -12.21 5.88 11.36
C LYS A 24 -10.80 6.25 11.79
N ARG A 25 -9.95 5.26 11.97
CA ARG A 25 -8.54 5.47 12.30
C ARG A 25 -7.80 6.16 11.15
N PHE A 26 -8.02 5.72 9.91
CA PHE A 26 -7.42 6.35 8.73
C PHE A 26 -8.03 7.71 8.43
N ASP A 27 -9.36 7.89 8.57
CA ASP A 27 -10.00 9.22 8.51
C ASP A 27 -9.33 10.19 9.49
N HIS A 28 -9.07 9.75 10.73
CA HIS A 28 -8.40 10.57 11.74
C HIS A 28 -6.95 10.91 11.32
N ILE A 29 -6.21 9.94 10.77
CA ILE A 29 -4.82 10.12 10.31
C ILE A 29 -4.76 11.17 9.20
N PHE A 30 -5.62 11.08 8.20
CA PHE A 30 -5.67 12.03 7.10
C PHE A 30 -6.13 13.42 7.54
N THR A 31 -7.24 13.49 8.26
CA THR A 31 -7.80 14.78 8.72
C THR A 31 -6.81 15.58 9.58
N ASN A 32 -6.06 14.89 10.44
CA ASN A 32 -5.10 15.52 11.34
C ASN A 32 -3.67 15.60 10.78
N GLY A 33 -3.43 15.11 9.57
CA GLY A 33 -2.12 15.14 8.93
C GLY A 33 -1.04 14.40 9.75
N ILE A 34 -1.39 13.27 10.38
CA ILE A 34 -0.51 12.55 11.30
C ILE A 34 0.75 12.03 10.60
N TRP A 35 0.63 11.59 9.34
CA TRP A 35 1.77 11.18 8.53
C TRP A 35 2.60 12.34 8.00
N GLY A 36 2.24 13.57 8.35
CA GLY A 36 2.82 14.80 7.86
C GLY A 36 2.17 15.22 6.54
N ARG A 37 1.97 16.51 6.40
CA ARG A 37 1.66 17.09 5.10
C ARG A 37 2.98 17.30 4.38
N SER A 38 3.01 17.08 3.07
CA SER A 38 4.18 17.41 2.26
C SER A 38 4.56 18.88 2.43
N THR A 39 5.83 19.21 2.27
CA THR A 39 6.29 20.59 2.28
C THR A 39 5.51 21.41 1.25
N GLY A 40 4.84 22.47 1.67
CA GLY A 40 3.98 23.26 0.80
C GLY A 40 2.53 22.76 0.64
N GLY A 41 2.14 21.65 1.32
CA GLY A 41 0.75 21.15 1.29
C GLY A 41 0.35 20.48 -0.04
N GLU A 42 1.31 20.06 -0.85
CA GLU A 42 1.08 19.44 -2.15
C GLU A 42 0.28 18.13 -2.04
N SER A 43 0.55 17.30 -1.04
CA SER A 43 -0.11 16.02 -0.83
C SER A 43 -0.55 15.84 0.62
N MET A 44 -1.76 15.33 0.81
CA MET A 44 -2.29 14.92 2.12
C MET A 44 -1.82 13.52 2.51
N SER A 45 -1.39 12.71 1.55
CA SER A 45 -0.86 11.35 1.75
C SER A 45 0.63 11.34 2.15
N GLY A 46 1.19 12.52 2.48
CA GLY A 46 2.56 12.68 2.94
C GLY A 46 3.59 12.90 1.82
N THR A 47 4.86 13.07 2.24
CA THR A 47 5.97 13.43 1.32
C THR A 47 6.20 12.36 0.24
N GLY A 48 5.99 11.07 0.56
CA GLY A 48 6.15 9.96 -0.40
C GLY A 48 5.17 9.99 -1.57
N SER A 49 4.15 10.86 -1.53
CA SER A 49 3.13 11.05 -2.58
C SER A 49 3.26 12.38 -3.32
N THR A 50 4.37 13.11 -3.15
CA THR A 50 4.65 14.32 -3.94
C THR A 50 5.15 13.97 -5.34
N MET A 51 4.97 14.91 -6.29
CA MET A 51 5.46 14.76 -7.67
C MET A 51 6.97 14.53 -7.73
N ALA A 52 7.73 15.19 -6.86
CA ALA A 52 9.18 15.03 -6.80
C ALA A 52 9.59 13.63 -6.28
N TYR A 53 8.95 13.13 -5.24
CA TYR A 53 9.27 11.81 -4.68
C TYR A 53 8.84 10.65 -5.60
N THR A 54 7.77 10.83 -6.35
CA THR A 54 7.23 9.79 -7.23
C THR A 54 7.83 9.81 -8.64
N GLU A 55 8.73 10.74 -8.97
CA GLU A 55 9.27 10.90 -10.31
C GLU A 55 9.89 9.61 -10.86
N LEU A 56 10.80 8.98 -10.11
CA LEU A 56 11.42 7.73 -10.52
C LEU A 56 10.37 6.61 -10.65
N TYR A 57 9.46 6.50 -9.68
CA TYR A 57 8.43 5.47 -9.71
C TYR A 57 7.48 5.62 -10.91
N ARG A 58 7.07 6.84 -11.23
CA ARG A 58 6.23 7.12 -12.41
C ARG A 58 6.91 6.72 -13.73
N GLN A 59 8.23 6.94 -13.84
CA GLN A 59 9.02 6.47 -14.97
C GLN A 59 9.04 4.94 -15.05
N GLN A 60 9.31 4.27 -13.92
CA GLN A 60 9.30 2.81 -13.82
C GLN A 60 7.92 2.21 -14.13
N LEU A 61 6.86 2.83 -13.64
CA LEU A 61 5.48 2.40 -13.88
C LEU A 61 5.09 2.54 -15.36
N SER A 62 5.51 3.65 -16.01
CA SER A 62 5.31 3.84 -17.44
C SER A 62 6.02 2.77 -18.28
N LEU A 63 7.26 2.43 -17.95
CA LEU A 63 7.99 1.34 -18.61
C LEU A 63 7.29 -0.01 -18.42
N PHE A 64 6.82 -0.30 -17.21
CA PHE A 64 6.07 -1.49 -16.91
C PHE A 64 4.78 -1.59 -17.75
N PHE A 65 3.99 -0.53 -17.82
CA PHE A 65 2.78 -0.52 -18.64
C PHE A 65 3.07 -0.73 -20.13
N ASN A 66 4.08 -0.08 -20.66
CA ASN A 66 4.46 -0.23 -22.07
C ASN A 66 4.94 -1.64 -22.42
N GLU A 67 5.60 -2.33 -21.50
CA GLU A 67 6.15 -3.65 -21.74
C GLU A 67 5.13 -4.78 -21.46
N TYR A 68 4.34 -4.64 -20.39
CA TYR A 68 3.49 -5.72 -19.89
C TYR A 68 2.00 -5.51 -20.13
N CYS A 69 1.54 -4.30 -20.49
CA CYS A 69 0.12 -3.96 -20.67
C CYS A 69 -0.17 -3.53 -22.12
N THR A 70 0.06 -4.43 -23.07
CA THR A 70 -0.03 -4.13 -24.53
C THR A 70 -1.45 -3.96 -25.08
N GLY A 71 -2.49 -4.37 -24.33
CA GLY A 71 -3.91 -4.20 -24.66
C GLY A 71 -4.61 -3.32 -23.64
N ASN A 72 -5.93 -3.20 -23.76
CA ASN A 72 -6.71 -2.53 -22.71
C ASN A 72 -6.59 -3.30 -21.40
N PHE A 73 -6.39 -2.60 -20.31
CA PHE A 73 -6.26 -3.18 -18.98
C PHE A 73 -6.94 -2.31 -17.91
N THR A 74 -7.35 -2.95 -16.84
CA THR A 74 -7.92 -2.29 -15.66
C THR A 74 -6.89 -2.29 -14.53
N PHE A 75 -6.56 -1.09 -14.05
CA PHE A 75 -5.62 -0.85 -12.97
C PHE A 75 -6.39 -0.42 -11.72
N PHE A 76 -6.40 -1.29 -10.70
CA PHE A 76 -7.03 -1.02 -9.42
C PHE A 76 -5.99 -0.54 -8.41
N ASP A 77 -6.08 0.72 -8.04
CA ASP A 77 -5.19 1.39 -7.09
C ASP A 77 -5.86 1.45 -5.71
N ALA A 78 -5.40 0.62 -4.78
CA ALA A 78 -5.94 0.55 -3.43
C ALA A 78 -4.83 0.23 -2.40
N PRO A 79 -4.52 1.22 -1.52
CA PRO A 79 -5.16 2.53 -1.37
C PRO A 79 -4.68 3.54 -2.40
N CYS A 80 -5.63 4.32 -2.96
CA CYS A 80 -5.33 5.33 -3.97
C CYS A 80 -4.82 6.67 -3.41
N GLY A 81 -4.96 6.88 -2.11
CA GLY A 81 -4.57 8.14 -1.48
C GLY A 81 -5.29 9.36 -2.07
N ASP A 82 -4.62 10.49 -2.10
CA ASP A 82 -5.17 11.78 -2.59
C ASP A 82 -5.03 11.99 -4.11
N LEU A 83 -4.66 10.97 -4.87
CA LEU A 83 -4.46 10.99 -6.33
C LEU A 83 -3.42 12.01 -6.83
N ASN A 84 -2.64 12.61 -5.95
CA ASN A 84 -1.77 13.74 -6.29
C ASN A 84 -0.83 13.47 -7.47
N TRP A 85 -0.29 12.27 -7.58
CA TRP A 85 0.71 11.92 -8.58
C TRP A 85 0.22 10.91 -9.62
N ILE A 86 -0.70 9.99 -9.24
CA ILE A 86 -1.07 8.83 -10.07
C ILE A 86 -1.76 9.23 -11.37
N THR A 87 -2.54 10.30 -11.35
CA THR A 87 -3.24 10.83 -12.55
C THR A 87 -2.28 11.17 -13.68
N SER A 88 -1.04 11.56 -13.36
CA SER A 88 0.01 11.82 -14.35
C SER A 88 0.60 10.55 -15.00
N SER A 89 0.22 9.37 -14.49
CA SER A 89 0.67 8.07 -15.01
C SER A 89 -0.41 7.33 -15.80
N PHE A 90 -1.58 7.93 -16.03
CA PHE A 90 -2.66 7.32 -16.79
C PHE A 90 -2.23 7.08 -18.24
N GLN A 91 -2.69 5.96 -18.80
CA GLN A 91 -2.46 5.55 -20.18
C GLN A 91 -3.79 5.57 -20.94
N GLU A 92 -3.76 5.77 -22.27
CA GLU A 92 -4.97 5.78 -23.11
C GLU A 92 -5.75 4.44 -23.07
N ASN A 93 -5.03 3.34 -22.92
CA ASN A 93 -5.58 1.98 -22.84
C ASN A 93 -5.86 1.49 -21.40
N MET A 94 -5.73 2.38 -20.39
CA MET A 94 -5.96 2.07 -18.98
C MET A 94 -7.36 2.47 -18.54
N ARG A 95 -8.10 1.53 -17.94
CA ARG A 95 -9.21 1.85 -17.05
C ARG A 95 -8.68 1.92 -15.63
N TYR A 96 -8.65 3.12 -15.06
CA TYR A 96 -8.26 3.31 -13.67
C TYR A 96 -9.45 3.21 -12.74
N ILE A 97 -9.28 2.52 -11.63
CA ILE A 97 -10.22 2.42 -10.51
C ILE A 97 -9.44 2.72 -9.24
N GLY A 98 -9.94 3.61 -8.39
CA GLY A 98 -9.31 3.93 -7.10
C GLY A 98 -10.17 3.53 -5.92
N GLY A 99 -9.54 2.90 -4.93
CA GLY A 99 -10.13 2.55 -3.64
C GLY A 99 -9.30 3.06 -2.48
N ASP A 100 -9.95 3.54 -1.42
CA ASP A 100 -9.27 3.89 -0.16
C ASP A 100 -10.22 3.65 1.01
N ILE A 101 -9.67 3.24 2.14
CA ILE A 101 -10.48 2.97 3.34
C ILE A 101 -11.07 4.26 3.94
N SER A 102 -10.42 5.42 3.70
CA SER A 102 -10.88 6.71 4.20
C SER A 102 -12.05 7.25 3.37
N SER A 103 -13.24 7.27 3.94
CA SER A 103 -14.43 7.82 3.31
C SER A 103 -14.32 9.32 3.06
N GLU A 104 -13.62 10.05 3.93
CA GLU A 104 -13.38 11.49 3.80
C GLU A 104 -12.49 11.79 2.58
N LEU A 105 -11.43 10.98 2.40
CA LEU A 105 -10.50 11.13 1.29
C LEU A 105 -11.19 10.80 -0.05
N ILE A 106 -11.96 9.72 -0.10
CA ILE A 106 -12.72 9.34 -1.30
C ILE A 106 -13.71 10.43 -1.69
N ARG A 107 -14.44 11.00 -0.72
CA ARG A 107 -15.39 12.10 -0.99
C ARG A 107 -14.67 13.33 -1.57
N ALA A 108 -13.52 13.70 -1.01
CA ALA A 108 -12.73 14.82 -1.51
C ALA A 108 -12.20 14.55 -2.93
N ASN A 109 -11.73 13.34 -3.21
CA ASN A 109 -11.26 12.93 -4.53
C ASN A 109 -12.38 12.92 -5.57
N GLN A 110 -13.58 12.40 -5.24
CA GLN A 110 -14.74 12.39 -6.12
C GLN A 110 -15.20 13.81 -6.51
N GLN A 111 -15.08 14.76 -5.59
CA GLN A 111 -15.37 16.18 -5.88
C GLN A 111 -14.35 16.80 -6.83
N LYS A 112 -13.08 16.43 -6.68
CA LYS A 112 -11.98 16.96 -7.49
C LYS A 112 -11.85 16.29 -8.86
N HIS A 113 -12.20 15.01 -8.93
CA HIS A 113 -12.06 14.13 -10.09
C HIS A 113 -13.34 13.34 -10.34
N PRO A 114 -14.45 14.00 -10.72
CA PRO A 114 -15.75 13.34 -10.92
C PRO A 114 -15.75 12.32 -12.07
N GLU A 115 -14.76 12.38 -12.94
CA GLU A 115 -14.58 11.45 -14.07
C GLU A 115 -13.89 10.15 -13.70
N ILE A 116 -13.28 10.06 -12.49
CA ILE A 116 -12.55 8.88 -12.04
C ILE A 116 -13.46 7.98 -11.22
N GLU A 117 -13.43 6.68 -11.48
CA GLU A 117 -14.15 5.68 -10.68
C GLU A 117 -13.48 5.50 -9.32
N LEU A 118 -14.12 5.98 -8.26
CA LEU A 118 -13.58 6.00 -6.90
C LEU A 118 -14.63 5.51 -5.90
N PHE A 119 -14.22 4.65 -4.96
CA PHE A 119 -15.09 4.19 -3.87
C PHE A 119 -14.31 3.88 -2.60
N GLN A 120 -15.03 3.91 -1.46
CA GLN A 120 -14.46 3.45 -0.19
C GLN A 120 -14.19 1.95 -0.29
N PHE A 121 -12.99 1.54 0.13
CA PHE A 121 -12.54 0.16 -0.01
C PHE A 121 -11.54 -0.23 1.08
N ASP A 122 -11.87 -1.27 1.84
CA ASP A 122 -10.96 -1.92 2.77
C ASP A 122 -10.33 -3.14 2.09
N ILE A 123 -9.02 -3.06 1.81
CA ILE A 123 -8.26 -4.14 1.16
C ILE A 123 -8.32 -5.47 1.93
N ALA A 124 -8.61 -5.44 3.23
CA ALA A 124 -8.65 -6.62 4.08
C ALA A 124 -10.01 -7.35 4.05
N THR A 125 -11.11 -6.65 3.76
CA THR A 125 -12.47 -7.18 3.97
C THR A 125 -13.39 -7.07 2.78
N ASP A 126 -13.21 -6.07 1.90
CA ASP A 126 -14.12 -5.83 0.79
C ASP A 126 -13.76 -6.65 -0.44
N ASP A 127 -14.76 -7.08 -1.20
CA ASP A 127 -14.55 -7.83 -2.44
C ASP A 127 -13.84 -6.98 -3.50
N PHE A 128 -12.69 -7.46 -3.98
CA PHE A 128 -11.94 -6.78 -5.03
C PHE A 128 -12.75 -6.64 -6.33
N PRO A 129 -12.71 -5.48 -6.99
CA PRO A 129 -13.35 -5.30 -8.29
C PRO A 129 -12.68 -6.15 -9.36
N GLN A 130 -13.35 -6.28 -10.52
CA GLN A 130 -12.72 -6.90 -11.69
C GLN A 130 -11.61 -5.98 -12.20
N ALA A 131 -10.37 -6.46 -12.14
CA ALA A 131 -9.20 -5.74 -12.61
C ALA A 131 -8.08 -6.71 -13.05
N ASP A 132 -7.12 -6.19 -13.78
CA ASP A 132 -5.95 -6.97 -14.24
C ASP A 132 -4.80 -6.85 -13.25
N ILE A 133 -4.66 -5.68 -12.62
CA ILE A 133 -3.57 -5.33 -11.73
C ILE A 133 -4.12 -4.70 -10.46
N TRP A 134 -3.68 -5.19 -9.29
CA TRP A 134 -3.81 -4.49 -8.01
C TRP A 134 -2.53 -3.72 -7.71
N HIS A 135 -2.66 -2.43 -7.47
CA HIS A 135 -1.57 -1.58 -7.02
C HIS A 135 -1.77 -1.21 -5.55
N CYS A 136 -0.78 -1.55 -4.72
CA CYS A 136 -0.79 -1.33 -3.27
C CYS A 136 0.50 -0.61 -2.86
N ARG A 137 0.52 0.70 -3.10
CA ARG A 137 1.71 1.49 -2.83
C ARG A 137 1.61 2.18 -1.47
N HIS A 138 2.70 2.09 -0.69
CA HIS A 138 2.87 2.74 0.61
C HIS A 138 1.76 2.44 1.65
N CYS A 139 1.23 1.22 1.64
CA CYS A 139 0.11 0.79 2.48
C CYS A 139 0.50 -0.22 3.56
N LEU A 140 0.95 -1.41 3.16
CA LEU A 140 1.06 -2.57 4.06
C LEU A 140 2.00 -2.33 5.25
N PHE A 141 2.97 -1.47 5.13
CA PHE A 141 3.85 -1.11 6.23
C PHE A 141 3.18 -0.24 7.31
N HIS A 142 1.92 0.16 7.11
CA HIS A 142 1.06 0.81 8.09
C HIS A 142 0.07 -0.15 8.76
N LEU A 143 0.01 -1.40 8.35
CA LEU A 143 -0.96 -2.38 8.84
C LEU A 143 -0.32 -3.35 9.84
N SER A 144 -1.11 -3.91 10.76
CA SER A 144 -0.69 -5.05 11.58
C SER A 144 -0.35 -6.25 10.70
N LEU A 145 0.42 -7.21 11.22
CA LEU A 145 0.72 -8.44 10.47
C LEU A 145 -0.56 -9.24 10.17
N ALA A 146 -1.54 -9.20 11.05
CA ALA A 146 -2.83 -9.84 10.84
C ALA A 146 -3.60 -9.16 9.69
N ASP A 147 -3.68 -7.83 9.67
CA ASP A 147 -4.38 -7.09 8.61
C ASP A 147 -3.66 -7.25 7.26
N ILE A 148 -2.32 -7.32 7.25
CA ILE A 148 -1.57 -7.65 6.02
C ILE A 148 -1.95 -9.05 5.52
N ALA A 149 -1.98 -10.04 6.39
CA ALA A 149 -2.34 -11.39 6.01
C ALA A 149 -3.76 -11.47 5.46
N MET A 150 -4.71 -10.76 6.10
CA MET A 150 -6.10 -10.65 5.61
C MET A 150 -6.16 -9.99 4.24
N ALA A 151 -5.46 -8.86 4.04
CA ALA A 151 -5.44 -8.15 2.76
C ALA A 151 -4.85 -9.00 1.63
N LEU A 152 -3.72 -9.68 1.89
CA LEU A 152 -3.10 -10.58 0.92
C LEU A 152 -3.97 -11.80 0.62
N GLU A 153 -4.62 -12.39 1.63
CA GLU A 153 -5.57 -13.48 1.45
C GLU A 153 -6.78 -13.04 0.63
N ASN A 154 -7.35 -11.89 0.96
CA ASN A 154 -8.49 -11.31 0.23
C ASN A 154 -8.13 -11.10 -1.24
N TYR A 155 -6.96 -10.53 -1.52
CA TYR A 155 -6.45 -10.43 -2.89
C TYR A 155 -6.36 -11.80 -3.59
N THR A 156 -5.85 -12.83 -2.91
CA THR A 156 -5.71 -14.16 -3.54
C THR A 156 -7.06 -14.81 -3.88
N ASN A 157 -8.14 -14.39 -3.24
CA ASN A 157 -9.51 -14.81 -3.55
C ASN A 157 -10.15 -14.02 -4.70
N SER A 158 -9.55 -12.92 -5.14
CA SER A 158 -10.03 -12.07 -6.24
C SER A 158 -9.78 -12.68 -7.62
N ASN A 159 -10.20 -12.00 -8.68
CA ASN A 159 -9.88 -12.36 -10.07
C ASN A 159 -8.60 -11.69 -10.58
N ILE A 160 -7.93 -10.86 -9.78
CA ILE A 160 -6.73 -10.12 -10.17
C ILE A 160 -5.51 -11.05 -10.09
N ASN A 161 -4.71 -11.10 -11.14
CA ASN A 161 -3.59 -12.03 -11.23
C ASN A 161 -2.23 -11.41 -10.88
N VAL A 162 -2.10 -10.09 -10.95
CA VAL A 162 -0.85 -9.37 -10.72
C VAL A 162 -1.05 -8.32 -9.64
N ALA A 163 -0.12 -8.25 -8.70
CA ALA A 163 -0.09 -7.21 -7.68
C ALA A 163 1.25 -6.48 -7.70
N LEU A 164 1.17 -5.16 -7.63
CA LEU A 164 2.29 -4.24 -7.46
C LEU A 164 2.29 -3.77 -6.01
N ILE A 165 3.20 -4.26 -5.17
CA ILE A 165 3.19 -3.99 -3.74
C ILE A 165 4.53 -3.40 -3.29
N THR A 166 4.47 -2.30 -2.53
CA THR A 166 5.67 -1.68 -1.94
C THR A 166 6.35 -2.60 -0.94
N ASN A 167 7.68 -2.68 -1.04
CA ASN A 167 8.55 -3.46 -0.19
C ASN A 167 9.80 -2.65 0.21
N HIS A 168 10.27 -2.84 1.44
CA HIS A 168 11.57 -2.34 1.87
C HIS A 168 12.62 -3.45 1.73
N PHE A 169 13.84 -3.08 1.36
CA PHE A 169 14.96 -4.02 1.38
C PHE A 169 15.66 -3.94 2.73
N LEU A 170 15.44 -4.95 3.55
CA LEU A 170 15.97 -5.02 4.90
C LEU A 170 16.65 -6.37 5.10
N PRO A 171 17.86 -6.55 4.58
CA PRO A 171 18.60 -7.79 4.81
C PRO A 171 18.73 -8.02 6.31
N ASP A 172 18.39 -9.24 6.75
CA ASP A 172 18.46 -9.70 8.14
C ASP A 172 17.53 -9.01 9.16
N ALA A 173 16.53 -8.23 8.70
CA ALA A 173 15.59 -7.60 9.60
C ALA A 173 14.43 -8.53 9.98
N VAL A 174 14.07 -8.49 11.26
CA VAL A 174 12.83 -9.12 11.75
C VAL A 174 11.70 -8.11 11.65
N THR A 175 10.66 -8.46 10.91
CA THR A 175 9.45 -7.64 10.86
C THR A 175 8.71 -7.70 12.20
N LEU A 176 8.68 -6.59 12.91
CA LEU A 176 7.91 -6.45 14.15
C LEU A 176 6.44 -6.18 13.83
N ASP A 177 5.53 -6.67 14.68
CA ASP A 177 4.13 -6.30 14.58
C ASP A 177 3.88 -4.90 15.12
N ILE A 178 2.91 -4.21 14.54
CA ILE A 178 2.48 -2.87 14.94
C ILE A 178 0.95 -2.79 14.94
N PRO A 179 0.36 -1.90 15.72
CA PRO A 179 -1.04 -1.55 15.53
C PRO A 179 -1.24 -0.90 14.15
N THR A 180 -2.31 -1.27 13.45
CA THR A 180 -2.70 -0.67 12.18
C THR A 180 -2.85 0.86 12.30
N GLY A 181 -2.35 1.60 11.32
CA GLY A 181 -2.23 3.05 11.32
C GLY A 181 -0.87 3.57 11.83
N SER A 182 -0.02 2.69 12.40
CA SER A 182 1.36 3.01 12.78
C SER A 182 2.30 2.88 11.56
N PHE A 183 3.61 2.89 11.77
CA PHE A 183 4.60 2.72 10.70
C PHE A 183 5.71 1.76 11.15
N ARG A 184 6.10 0.86 10.24
CA ARG A 184 7.35 0.11 10.31
C ARG A 184 7.93 -0.09 8.91
N HIS A 185 9.21 -0.40 8.83
CA HIS A 185 9.76 -0.96 7.60
C HIS A 185 9.26 -2.40 7.44
N LEU A 186 8.81 -2.75 6.23
CA LEU A 186 8.23 -4.05 5.91
C LEU A 186 8.97 -4.67 4.73
N ASP A 187 9.53 -5.84 4.94
CA ASP A 187 10.07 -6.67 3.87
C ASP A 187 9.25 -7.97 3.78
N LEU A 188 8.42 -8.06 2.76
CA LEU A 188 7.54 -9.20 2.53
C LEU A 188 8.30 -10.47 2.10
N THR A 189 9.54 -10.33 1.63
CA THR A 189 10.39 -11.48 1.27
C THR A 189 11.02 -12.15 2.50
N ASN A 190 10.90 -11.51 3.68
CA ASN A 190 11.37 -12.00 4.96
C ASN A 190 10.23 -12.48 5.87
N TYR A 191 10.60 -12.87 7.12
CA TYR A 191 9.63 -13.26 8.15
C TYR A 191 8.57 -12.17 8.34
N PRO A 192 7.27 -12.52 8.47
CA PRO A 192 6.71 -13.88 8.52
C PRO A 192 6.15 -14.41 7.19
N PHE A 193 6.17 -13.60 6.12
CA PHE A 193 5.50 -13.93 4.86
C PHE A 193 6.37 -14.78 3.93
N TYR A 194 7.66 -14.48 3.84
CA TYR A 194 8.61 -15.17 2.93
C TYR A 194 8.08 -15.26 1.50
N LEU A 195 7.54 -14.15 0.97
CA LEU A 195 7.22 -14.11 -0.45
C LEU A 195 8.48 -14.42 -1.27
N PRO A 196 8.39 -15.14 -2.38
CA PRO A 196 9.52 -15.28 -3.30
C PRO A 196 9.92 -13.92 -3.85
N ASN A 197 11.18 -13.79 -4.29
CA ASN A 197 11.58 -12.57 -4.98
C ASN A 197 10.66 -12.36 -6.20
N PRO A 198 10.11 -11.17 -6.38
CA PRO A 198 9.25 -10.88 -7.51
C PRO A 198 10.03 -10.93 -8.82
N LYS A 199 9.34 -11.15 -9.92
CA LYS A 199 9.95 -11.18 -11.25
C LYS A 199 10.54 -9.83 -11.66
N LEU A 200 10.00 -8.76 -11.13
CA LEU A 200 10.40 -7.39 -11.43
C LEU A 200 10.30 -6.52 -10.19
N TRP A 201 11.28 -5.63 -10.03
CA TRP A 201 11.26 -4.56 -9.06
C TRP A 201 11.15 -3.21 -9.77
N LEU A 202 10.12 -2.44 -9.46
CA LEU A 202 9.98 -1.05 -9.86
C LEU A 202 10.56 -0.17 -8.76
N LEU A 203 11.66 0.51 -9.06
CA LEU A 203 12.31 1.40 -8.09
C LEU A 203 11.38 2.56 -7.75
N ASP A 204 11.08 2.72 -6.48
CA ASP A 204 10.17 3.77 -6.01
C ASP A 204 10.94 5.02 -5.58
N TYR A 205 11.94 4.85 -4.76
CA TYR A 205 12.74 5.95 -4.24
C TYR A 205 14.22 5.62 -4.36
N ASN A 206 14.99 6.55 -4.96
CA ASN A 206 16.44 6.42 -5.03
C ASN A 206 17.05 7.00 -3.74
N PRO A 207 17.57 6.17 -2.82
CA PRO A 207 18.15 6.66 -1.59
C PRO A 207 19.52 7.28 -1.88
N VAL A 208 19.57 8.58 -2.13
CA VAL A 208 20.82 9.35 -2.14
C VAL A 208 21.60 9.21 -0.82
N SER A 209 20.98 8.64 0.20
CA SER A 209 21.51 8.55 1.57
C SER A 209 21.71 7.13 2.11
N GLY A 210 21.58 6.08 1.30
CA GLY A 210 21.84 4.69 1.74
C GLY A 210 20.89 4.15 2.81
N LYS A 211 19.82 4.85 3.13
CA LYS A 211 18.82 4.41 4.10
C LYS A 211 17.63 3.81 3.39
N ASN A 212 17.42 2.50 3.60
CA ASN A 212 16.19 1.76 3.32
C ASN A 212 15.67 1.93 1.89
N ALA A 213 16.32 1.26 0.95
CA ALA A 213 15.83 1.17 -0.42
C ALA A 213 14.36 0.71 -0.42
N LEU A 214 13.54 1.42 -1.18
CA LEU A 214 12.12 1.16 -1.34
C LEU A 214 11.85 0.87 -2.81
N ALA A 215 11.16 -0.22 -3.08
CA ALA A 215 10.71 -0.56 -4.42
C ALA A 215 9.34 -1.22 -4.37
N THR A 216 8.68 -1.28 -5.49
CA THR A 216 7.43 -2.02 -5.66
C THR A 216 7.75 -3.32 -6.37
N GLY A 217 7.47 -4.44 -5.71
CA GLY A 217 7.60 -5.76 -6.32
C GLY A 217 6.37 -6.08 -7.17
N VAL A 218 6.59 -6.75 -8.29
CA VAL A 218 5.55 -7.28 -9.17
C VAL A 218 5.40 -8.78 -8.89
N TRP A 219 4.36 -9.15 -8.16
CA TRP A 219 4.05 -10.53 -7.79
C TRP A 219 2.81 -11.04 -8.52
N THR A 220 2.84 -12.32 -8.82
CA THR A 220 1.65 -13.07 -9.25
C THR A 220 0.81 -13.46 -8.03
N LYS A 221 -0.46 -13.78 -8.27
CA LYS A 221 -1.36 -14.30 -7.23
C LYS A 221 -0.79 -15.54 -6.51
N ASP A 222 -0.21 -16.48 -7.25
CA ASP A 222 0.35 -17.72 -6.69
C ASP A 222 1.54 -17.44 -5.76
N GLU A 223 2.38 -16.46 -6.10
CA GLU A 223 3.50 -16.03 -5.26
C GLU A 223 3.01 -15.41 -3.96
N ILE A 224 1.94 -14.61 -4.01
CA ILE A 224 1.33 -14.04 -2.80
C ILE A 224 0.63 -15.11 -1.97
N LEU A 225 -0.10 -16.05 -2.59
CA LEU A 225 -0.71 -17.18 -1.90
C LEU A 225 0.34 -18.02 -1.15
N HIS A 226 1.52 -18.20 -1.72
CA HIS A 226 2.63 -18.86 -1.02
C HIS A 226 2.98 -18.14 0.29
N GLY A 227 3.10 -16.80 0.27
CA GLY A 227 3.38 -15.99 1.46
C GLY A 227 2.27 -16.07 2.52
N VAL A 228 1.00 -16.01 2.09
CA VAL A 228 -0.16 -16.17 2.98
C VAL A 228 -0.12 -17.53 3.69
N ASN A 229 0.17 -18.60 2.96
CA ASN A 229 0.27 -19.95 3.52
C ASN A 229 1.44 -20.08 4.52
N ASN A 230 2.58 -19.43 4.26
CA ASN A 230 3.70 -19.38 5.20
C ASN A 230 3.30 -18.68 6.51
N TYR A 231 2.64 -17.53 6.41
CA TYR A 231 2.15 -16.80 7.57
C TYR A 231 1.20 -17.66 8.40
N LYS A 232 0.18 -18.26 7.78
CA LYS A 232 -0.80 -19.12 8.46
C LYS A 232 -0.15 -20.31 9.18
N ARG A 233 0.81 -20.96 8.54
CA ARG A 233 1.56 -22.07 9.14
C ARG A 233 2.33 -21.63 10.38
N LEU A 234 3.01 -20.50 10.35
CA LEU A 234 3.76 -19.98 11.49
C LEU A 234 2.85 -19.58 12.66
N TRP A 235 1.66 -19.02 12.35
CA TRP A 235 0.70 -18.61 13.39
C TRP A 235 0.01 -19.81 14.05
N SER A 236 -0.34 -20.85 13.28
CA SER A 236 -0.92 -22.07 13.85
C SER A 236 0.04 -22.82 14.79
N GLN A 237 1.33 -22.77 14.53
CA GLN A 237 2.35 -23.36 15.40
C GLN A 237 2.51 -22.61 16.73
N ARG A 238 2.35 -21.28 16.73
CA ARG A 238 2.41 -20.46 17.95
C ARG A 238 1.18 -20.63 18.87
N ALA A 239 0.02 -20.92 18.31
CA ALA A 239 -1.20 -21.14 19.08
C ALA A 239 -1.21 -22.50 19.84
N GLN A 240 -0.24 -23.38 19.56
CA GLN A 240 -0.09 -24.72 20.17
C GLN A 240 1.01 -24.77 21.24
N THR A 241 1.76 -23.69 21.43
CA THR A 241 2.80 -23.52 22.47
C THR A 241 2.33 -22.56 23.55
#